data_81764ff8cfcd543adad13aad6f11bb4e
#
_entry.id   81764ff8cfcd543adad13aad6f11bb4e
#
_cell.length_a   1.000
_cell.length_b   1.000
_cell.length_c   1.000
_cell.angle_alpha   90.00
_cell.angle_beta   90.00
_cell.angle_gamma   90.00
#
_symmetry.space_group_name_H-M   'P 1'
#
loop_
_entity.id
_entity.type
_entity.pdbx_description
1 polymer ?
#
loop_
_entity_poly.entity_id
_entity_poly.type
_entity_poly.pdbx_seq_one_letter_code
_entity_poly.pdbx_strand_id
1 'polypeptide(L)'
;SRGLGDVYKRQPSEYMLSGKPQDASGSVVACSIEGTRPILLEIQALICHSYFNNPRRTATGTDFNRVNLLMAVLEKRIGMQLSDCDAYVNIAGGIRMNEPAIDLGIVLAIMSSKLDLIIDDRTICFGEVGLSGEVRGVSMAEQRVAEAAKLGFETCISVSYTHLRAHETT
;
A
#
# COMPACT_ATOMS: atom_id res chain seq x y z
N SER A 1 -8.41 2.30 -29.16
CA SER A 1 -8.22 1.51 -27.98
C SER A 1 -8.54 2.29 -26.73
N ARG A 2 -9.13 1.60 -25.81
CA ARG A 2 -9.44 2.18 -24.53
C ARG A 2 -8.17 2.63 -23.81
N GLY A 3 -7.10 1.91 -23.97
CA GLY A 3 -5.92 2.09 -23.17
C GLY A 3 -5.35 3.49 -23.16
N LEU A 4 -4.74 3.89 -24.25
CA LEU A 4 -4.04 5.16 -24.26
C LEU A 4 -4.96 6.36 -24.22
N GLY A 5 -6.05 6.32 -24.99
CA GLY A 5 -6.97 7.45 -25.01
C GLY A 5 -7.59 7.71 -23.67
N ASP A 6 -7.98 6.65 -22.97
CA ASP A 6 -8.60 6.81 -21.66
C ASP A 6 -7.60 7.25 -20.62
N VAL A 7 -6.36 6.78 -20.69
CA VAL A 7 -5.34 7.16 -19.74
C VAL A 7 -5.09 8.68 -19.79
N TYR A 8 -5.02 9.25 -20.97
CA TYR A 8 -4.78 10.69 -21.08
C TYR A 8 -5.93 11.52 -20.57
N LYS A 9 -7.13 10.98 -20.54
CA LYS A 9 -8.28 11.71 -20.03
C LYS A 9 -8.46 11.55 -18.53
N ARG A 10 -7.70 10.67 -17.92
CA ARG A 10 -7.88 10.34 -16.51
C ARG A 10 -7.00 11.19 -15.63
N GLN A 11 -7.20 11.03 -14.34
CA GLN A 11 -6.42 11.71 -13.33
C GLN A 11 -5.01 11.15 -13.28
N PRO A 12 -4.04 11.93 -12.78
CA PRO A 12 -2.65 11.46 -12.71
C PRO A 12 -2.46 10.13 -12.00
N SER A 13 -3.26 9.85 -10.96
CA SER A 13 -3.12 8.58 -10.25
C SER A 13 -3.46 7.40 -11.14
N GLU A 14 -4.45 7.56 -12.03
CA GLU A 14 -4.78 6.48 -12.96
C GLU A 14 -3.71 6.31 -14.01
N TYR A 15 -3.06 7.39 -14.41
CA TYR A 15 -1.95 7.29 -15.32
C TYR A 15 -0.82 6.47 -14.72
N MET A 16 -0.57 6.60 -13.42
CA MET A 16 0.47 5.82 -12.75
C MET A 16 0.17 4.33 -12.74
N LEU A 17 -1.08 3.94 -12.91
CA LEU A 17 -1.47 2.55 -12.97
C LEU A 17 -1.44 1.98 -14.38
N SER A 18 -1.25 2.83 -15.39
CA SER A 18 -1.20 2.35 -16.77
C SER A 18 0.01 1.47 -16.96
N GLY A 19 -0.13 0.43 -17.73
CA GLY A 19 0.93 -0.53 -17.95
C GLY A 19 0.96 -1.66 -16.93
N LYS A 20 0.19 -1.56 -15.85
CA LYS A 20 0.11 -2.64 -14.87
C LYS A 20 -0.66 -3.82 -15.48
N PRO A 21 -0.11 -5.03 -15.43
CA PRO A 21 -0.85 -6.22 -15.90
C PRO A 21 -2.09 -6.41 -15.03
N GLN A 22 -3.22 -6.70 -15.65
CA GLN A 22 -4.46 -6.82 -14.92
C GLN A 22 -4.46 -7.98 -13.94
N ASP A 23 -3.71 -9.03 -14.23
CA ASP A 23 -3.71 -10.22 -13.41
C ASP A 23 -2.54 -10.29 -12.45
N ALA A 24 -1.81 -9.20 -12.27
CA ALA A 24 -0.64 -9.22 -11.40
C ALA A 24 -1.03 -8.96 -9.97
N SER A 25 -0.59 -9.82 -9.06
CA SER A 25 -0.69 -9.57 -7.63
C SER A 25 0.45 -8.66 -7.19
N GLY A 26 0.37 -8.18 -5.96
CA GLY A 26 1.46 -7.43 -5.34
C GLY A 26 1.37 -5.93 -5.52
N SER A 27 0.29 -5.40 -6.03
CA SER A 27 0.15 -3.96 -6.28
C SER A 27 -1.05 -3.41 -5.55
N VAL A 28 -0.86 -2.28 -4.90
CA VAL A 28 -1.94 -1.58 -4.20
C VAL A 28 -1.68 -0.08 -4.28
N VAL A 29 -2.72 0.72 -4.23
CA VAL A 29 -2.60 2.18 -4.20
C VAL A 29 -2.81 2.65 -2.76
N ALA A 30 -1.87 3.43 -2.27
CA ALA A 30 -1.95 4.05 -0.95
C ALA A 30 -2.14 5.55 -1.11
N CYS A 31 -2.80 6.15 -0.15
CA CYS A 31 -2.95 7.60 -0.12
C CYS A 31 -2.05 8.19 0.96
N SER A 32 -1.06 8.94 0.53
CA SER A 32 -0.12 9.62 1.40
C SER A 32 -0.47 11.10 1.47
N ILE A 33 0.23 11.84 2.32
CA ILE A 33 0.08 13.27 2.44
C ILE A 33 1.46 13.90 2.28
N GLU A 34 1.53 14.90 1.41
CA GLU A 34 2.72 15.72 1.29
C GLU A 34 2.33 17.15 1.67
N GLY A 35 2.79 17.61 2.84
CA GLY A 35 2.29 18.86 3.41
C GLY A 35 0.84 18.70 3.82
N THR A 36 -0.06 19.37 3.09
CA THR A 36 -1.50 19.23 3.32
C THR A 36 -2.19 18.58 2.12
N ARG A 37 -1.42 18.07 1.16
CA ARG A 37 -1.98 17.59 -0.09
C ARG A 37 -1.95 16.07 -0.15
N PRO A 38 -3.11 15.42 -0.34
CA PRO A 38 -3.14 13.98 -0.54
C PRO A 38 -2.50 13.60 -1.88
N ILE A 39 -1.71 12.53 -1.85
CA ILE A 39 -1.02 12.01 -3.02
C ILE A 39 -1.26 10.51 -3.08
N LEU A 40 -1.71 10.03 -4.23
CA LEU A 40 -1.91 8.60 -4.43
C LEU A 40 -0.65 7.98 -5.01
N LEU A 41 -0.23 6.88 -4.42
CA LEU A 41 1.00 6.18 -4.79
C LEU A 41 0.72 4.72 -5.04
N GLU A 42 1.28 4.17 -6.10
CA GLU A 42 1.24 2.73 -6.28
C GLU A 42 2.42 2.09 -5.56
N ILE A 43 2.13 1.11 -4.72
CA ILE A 43 3.13 0.32 -4.01
C ILE A 43 3.11 -1.07 -4.62
N GLN A 44 4.27 -1.53 -5.02
CA GLN A 44 4.43 -2.84 -5.64
C GLN A 44 5.33 -3.70 -4.78
N ALA A 45 4.96 -4.95 -4.59
CA ALA A 45 5.79 -5.91 -3.87
C ALA A 45 5.90 -7.17 -4.71
N LEU A 46 7.09 -7.74 -4.71
CA LEU A 46 7.33 -9.04 -5.32
C LEU A 46 7.95 -9.93 -4.26
N ILE A 47 7.23 -10.97 -3.88
CA ILE A 47 7.67 -11.94 -2.90
C ILE A 47 7.82 -13.26 -3.63
N CYS A 48 9.02 -13.81 -3.59
CA CYS A 48 9.28 -15.07 -4.26
C CYS A 48 10.19 -15.94 -3.41
N HIS A 49 10.15 -17.24 -3.67
CA HIS A 49 10.96 -18.17 -2.92
C HIS A 49 12.45 -17.89 -3.14
N SER A 50 13.22 -17.89 -2.07
CA SER A 50 14.65 -17.69 -2.16
C SER A 50 15.33 -19.05 -2.34
N TYR A 51 16.21 -19.12 -3.33
CA TYR A 51 16.97 -20.33 -3.58
C TYR A 51 18.35 -20.27 -2.94
N PHE A 52 18.62 -19.21 -2.16
CA PHE A 52 19.89 -19.01 -1.49
C PHE A 52 19.68 -18.97 0.01
N ASN A 53 20.77 -19.18 0.77
CA ASN A 53 20.68 -19.16 2.23
C ASN A 53 20.36 -17.79 2.79
N ASN A 54 20.66 -16.74 2.06
CA ASN A 54 20.42 -15.37 2.50
C ASN A 54 19.35 -14.73 1.61
N PRO A 55 18.10 -14.71 2.04
CA PRO A 55 17.04 -14.07 1.27
C PRO A 55 17.35 -12.60 1.03
N ARG A 56 17.07 -12.16 -0.17
CA ARG A 56 17.30 -10.77 -0.57
C ARG A 56 16.10 -9.92 -0.22
N ARG A 57 16.36 -8.75 0.29
CA ARG A 57 15.33 -7.80 0.62
C ARG A 57 15.74 -6.44 0.14
N THR A 58 14.93 -5.81 -0.71
CA THR A 58 15.20 -4.48 -1.22
C THR A 58 13.97 -3.62 -1.11
N ALA A 59 14.20 -2.33 -0.95
CA ALA A 59 13.14 -1.35 -0.94
C ALA A 59 13.58 -0.15 -1.76
N THR A 60 12.70 0.31 -2.64
CA THR A 60 12.95 1.49 -3.48
C THR A 60 11.82 2.47 -3.26
N GLY A 61 12.16 3.70 -2.97
CA GLY A 61 11.17 4.76 -2.74
C GLY A 61 10.63 4.83 -1.33
N THR A 62 11.07 3.94 -0.44
CA THR A 62 10.71 3.98 0.97
C THR A 62 11.85 3.41 1.80
N ASP A 63 11.73 3.51 3.12
CA ASP A 63 12.79 3.11 4.04
C ASP A 63 12.88 1.57 4.12
N PHE A 64 14.07 1.06 3.81
CA PHE A 64 14.35 -0.36 3.87
C PHE A 64 14.10 -0.93 5.27
N ASN A 65 14.51 -0.20 6.30
CA ASN A 65 14.31 -0.67 7.67
C ASN A 65 12.83 -0.77 8.02
N ARG A 66 12.01 0.14 7.49
CA ARG A 66 10.59 0.09 7.73
C ARG A 66 9.96 -1.13 7.06
N VAL A 67 10.39 -1.45 5.84
CA VAL A 67 9.91 -2.64 5.15
C VAL A 67 10.26 -3.90 5.93
N ASN A 68 11.50 -3.99 6.42
CA ASN A 68 11.92 -5.14 7.22
C ASN A 68 11.10 -5.27 8.50
N LEU A 69 10.81 -4.14 9.15
CA LEU A 69 9.99 -4.15 10.35
C LEU A 69 8.59 -4.68 10.06
N LEU A 70 7.99 -4.20 8.97
CA LEU A 70 6.64 -4.64 8.60
C LEU A 70 6.62 -6.12 8.22
N MET A 71 7.67 -6.62 7.59
CA MET A 71 7.78 -8.04 7.30
C MET A 71 7.87 -8.86 8.58
N ALA A 72 8.62 -8.38 9.57
CA ALA A 72 8.71 -9.04 10.87
C ALA A 72 7.35 -9.07 11.56
N VAL A 73 6.57 -8.00 11.47
CA VAL A 73 5.22 -7.95 12.02
C VAL A 73 4.33 -8.99 11.33
N LEU A 74 4.39 -9.06 10.00
CA LEU A 74 3.60 -10.04 9.26
C LEU A 74 3.96 -11.47 9.69
N GLU A 75 5.23 -11.73 9.86
CA GLU A 75 5.68 -13.06 10.23
C GLU A 75 5.26 -13.41 11.65
N LYS A 76 5.51 -12.52 12.60
CA LYS A 76 5.29 -12.80 14.01
C LYS A 76 3.81 -12.70 14.41
N ARG A 77 3.09 -11.71 13.90
CA ARG A 77 1.72 -11.44 14.36
C ARG A 77 0.66 -12.05 13.49
N ILE A 78 0.92 -12.16 12.19
CA ILE A 78 -0.05 -12.71 11.25
C ILE A 78 0.27 -14.17 10.93
N GLY A 79 1.51 -14.60 11.17
CA GLY A 79 1.90 -15.97 10.89
C GLY A 79 2.26 -16.22 9.44
N MET A 80 2.56 -15.17 8.70
CA MET A 80 2.92 -15.30 7.29
C MET A 80 4.39 -15.67 7.19
N GLN A 81 4.70 -16.79 6.55
CA GLN A 81 6.08 -17.24 6.44
C GLN A 81 6.80 -16.47 5.34
N LEU A 82 7.77 -15.67 5.73
CA LEU A 82 8.54 -14.84 4.81
C LEU A 82 10.04 -15.06 4.93
N SER A 83 10.48 -15.87 5.90
CA SER A 83 11.90 -16.04 6.16
C SER A 83 12.64 -16.73 5.02
N ASP A 84 11.95 -17.48 4.19
CA ASP A 84 12.54 -18.17 3.05
C ASP A 84 12.22 -17.47 1.73
N CYS A 85 11.83 -16.21 1.77
CA CYS A 85 11.42 -15.48 0.59
C CYS A 85 12.33 -14.29 0.32
N ASP A 86 12.61 -14.07 -0.96
CA ASP A 86 13.13 -12.80 -1.40
C ASP A 86 11.99 -11.80 -1.47
N ALA A 87 12.25 -10.56 -1.13
CA ALA A 87 11.22 -9.52 -1.11
C ALA A 87 11.75 -8.24 -1.77
N TYR A 88 10.98 -7.73 -2.69
CA TYR A 88 11.27 -6.49 -3.39
C TYR A 88 10.06 -5.59 -3.25
N VAL A 89 10.25 -4.42 -2.64
CA VAL A 89 9.16 -3.46 -2.46
C VAL A 89 9.56 -2.15 -3.13
N ASN A 90 8.65 -1.62 -3.94
CA ASN A 90 8.92 -0.44 -4.73
C ASN A 90 7.74 0.50 -4.69
N ILE A 91 8.00 1.78 -4.46
CA ILE A 91 6.99 2.82 -4.67
C ILE A 91 7.21 3.35 -6.08
N ALA A 92 6.19 3.17 -6.92
CA ALA A 92 6.28 3.53 -8.33
C ALA A 92 6.37 5.04 -8.50
N GLY A 93 6.95 5.44 -9.62
CA GLY A 93 7.01 6.86 -9.99
C GLY A 93 8.26 7.59 -9.55
N GLY A 94 9.25 6.89 -9.00
CA GLY A 94 10.50 7.52 -8.60
C GLY A 94 10.39 8.46 -7.42
N ILE A 95 9.30 8.38 -6.69
CA ILE A 95 9.05 9.22 -5.52
C ILE A 95 9.55 8.48 -4.28
N ARG A 96 10.14 9.23 -3.36
CA ARG A 96 10.49 8.66 -2.06
C ARG A 96 9.49 9.11 -1.02
N MET A 97 8.93 8.14 -0.30
CA MET A 97 7.87 8.43 0.67
C MET A 97 8.09 7.61 1.93
N ASN A 98 8.16 8.31 3.07
CA ASN A 98 8.38 7.68 4.35
C ASN A 98 7.25 7.97 5.35
N GLU A 99 6.12 8.43 4.89
CA GLU A 99 4.99 8.70 5.78
C GLU A 99 4.46 7.40 6.37
N PRO A 100 4.25 7.31 7.70
CA PRO A 100 3.77 6.07 8.31
C PRO A 100 2.44 5.58 7.76
N ALA A 101 1.63 6.47 7.22
CA ALA A 101 0.34 6.08 6.67
C ALA A 101 0.44 5.13 5.48
N ILE A 102 1.60 4.98 4.85
CA ILE A 102 1.75 4.02 3.77
C ILE A 102 2.05 2.61 4.25
N ASP A 103 2.24 2.41 5.55
CA ASP A 103 2.53 1.09 6.11
C ASP A 103 1.52 0.05 5.66
N LEU A 104 0.23 0.38 5.75
CA LEU A 104 -0.81 -0.56 5.38
C LEU A 104 -0.70 -0.94 3.91
N GLY A 105 -0.35 0.01 3.06
CA GLY A 105 -0.13 -0.29 1.64
C GLY A 105 1.03 -1.25 1.42
N ILE A 106 2.13 -1.06 2.15
CA ILE A 106 3.27 -1.95 2.05
C ILE A 106 2.87 -3.37 2.49
N VAL A 107 2.18 -3.46 3.62
CA VAL A 107 1.72 -4.74 4.16
C VAL A 107 0.78 -5.44 3.18
N LEU A 108 -0.19 -4.71 2.64
CA LEU A 108 -1.15 -5.30 1.71
C LEU A 108 -0.49 -5.73 0.41
N ALA A 109 0.47 -4.96 -0.08
CA ALA A 109 1.20 -5.34 -1.29
C ALA A 109 1.99 -6.64 -1.07
N ILE A 110 2.67 -6.75 0.07
CA ILE A 110 3.42 -7.96 0.42
C ILE A 110 2.47 -9.15 0.53
N MET A 111 1.35 -8.99 1.24
CA MET A 111 0.38 -10.07 1.39
C MET A 111 -0.20 -10.48 0.05
N SER A 112 -0.53 -9.50 -0.78
CA SER A 112 -1.07 -9.75 -2.11
C SER A 112 -0.11 -10.61 -2.94
N SER A 113 1.17 -10.24 -2.92
CA SER A 113 2.17 -10.99 -3.69
C SER A 113 2.38 -12.38 -3.11
N LYS A 114 2.53 -12.48 -1.80
CA LYS A 114 2.79 -13.77 -1.14
C LYS A 114 1.65 -14.76 -1.36
N LEU A 115 0.41 -14.28 -1.34
CA LEU A 115 -0.76 -15.12 -1.44
C LEU A 115 -1.31 -15.20 -2.86
N ASP A 116 -0.72 -14.46 -3.79
CA ASP A 116 -1.20 -14.34 -5.17
C ASP A 116 -2.68 -13.93 -5.26
N LEU A 117 -3.05 -13.00 -4.39
CA LEU A 117 -4.40 -12.45 -4.37
C LEU A 117 -4.37 -11.03 -4.90
N ILE A 118 -5.09 -10.79 -5.98
CA ILE A 118 -5.12 -9.49 -6.64
C ILE A 118 -5.99 -8.53 -5.85
N ILE A 119 -5.47 -7.34 -5.59
CA ILE A 119 -6.26 -6.27 -4.98
C ILE A 119 -6.85 -5.44 -6.10
N ASP A 120 -8.15 -5.18 -6.01
CA ASP A 120 -8.87 -4.40 -7.01
C ASP A 120 -8.18 -3.05 -7.20
N ASP A 121 -7.99 -2.65 -8.44
CA ASP A 121 -7.27 -1.42 -8.77
C ASP A 121 -8.09 -0.16 -8.47
N ARG A 122 -9.34 -0.29 -8.07
CA ARG A 122 -10.16 0.84 -7.58
C ARG A 122 -10.13 0.94 -6.06
N THR A 123 -9.20 0.28 -5.42
CA THR A 123 -9.06 0.29 -3.96
C THR A 123 -7.86 1.12 -3.55
N ILE A 124 -8.06 2.01 -2.58
CA ILE A 124 -6.95 2.70 -1.93
C ILE A 124 -6.87 2.25 -0.48
N CYS A 125 -5.72 2.49 0.12
CA CYS A 125 -5.56 2.19 1.53
C CYS A 125 -4.66 3.22 2.18
N PHE A 126 -4.75 3.32 3.50
CA PHE A 126 -3.81 4.07 4.31
C PHE A 126 -3.96 3.65 5.77
N GLY A 127 -2.87 3.70 6.51
CA GLY A 127 -2.88 3.36 7.91
C GLY A 127 -1.46 3.09 8.39
N GLU A 128 -1.21 3.38 9.65
CA GLU A 128 0.07 3.04 10.28
C GLU A 128 -0.05 1.67 10.92
N VAL A 129 0.98 0.85 10.78
CA VAL A 129 0.99 -0.50 11.36
C VAL A 129 1.93 -0.52 12.56
N GLY A 130 1.39 -0.94 13.71
CA GLY A 130 2.17 -1.05 14.93
C GLY A 130 2.80 -2.42 15.09
N LEU A 131 3.66 -2.55 16.10
CA LEU A 131 4.44 -3.77 16.32
C LEU A 131 3.59 -4.96 16.76
N SER A 132 2.38 -4.70 17.25
CA SER A 132 1.45 -5.78 17.59
C SER A 132 0.60 -6.21 16.41
N GLY A 133 0.82 -5.63 15.24
CA GLY A 133 0.02 -5.94 14.05
C GLY A 133 -1.25 -5.11 13.96
N GLU A 134 -1.42 -4.15 14.85
CA GLU A 134 -2.60 -3.30 14.81
C GLU A 134 -2.46 -2.23 13.74
N VAL A 135 -3.57 -1.84 13.15
CA VAL A 135 -3.61 -0.74 12.20
C VAL A 135 -4.15 0.48 12.93
N ARG A 136 -3.39 1.56 12.86
CA ARG A 136 -3.76 2.80 13.54
C ARG A 136 -4.28 3.81 12.54
N GLY A 137 -5.25 4.63 12.99
CA GLY A 137 -5.74 5.73 12.20
C GLY A 137 -4.67 6.76 11.99
N VAL A 138 -4.78 7.51 10.90
CA VAL A 138 -3.81 8.55 10.55
C VAL A 138 -4.53 9.87 10.39
N SER A 139 -3.76 10.94 10.38
CA SER A 139 -4.32 12.27 10.21
C SER A 139 -4.91 12.45 8.83
N MET A 140 -5.85 13.37 8.71
CA MET A 140 -6.44 13.81 7.45
C MET A 140 -7.10 12.67 6.68
N ALA A 141 -7.75 11.75 7.41
CA ALA A 141 -8.39 10.60 6.78
C ALA A 141 -9.47 11.02 5.78
N GLU A 142 -10.27 12.02 6.14
CA GLU A 142 -11.34 12.48 5.26
C GLU A 142 -10.80 13.08 3.97
N GLN A 143 -9.71 13.84 4.07
CA GLN A 143 -9.09 14.44 2.90
C GLN A 143 -8.50 13.37 1.99
N ARG A 144 -7.91 12.33 2.56
CA ARG A 144 -7.37 11.22 1.77
C ARG A 144 -8.48 10.51 1.01
N VAL A 145 -9.59 10.23 1.68
CA VAL A 145 -10.72 9.56 1.05
C VAL A 145 -11.34 10.45 -0.03
N ALA A 146 -11.50 11.74 0.27
CA ALA A 146 -12.10 12.66 -0.70
C ALA A 146 -11.27 12.75 -1.98
N GLU A 147 -9.95 12.81 -1.84
CA GLU A 147 -9.10 12.86 -3.02
C GLU A 147 -9.20 11.58 -3.83
N ALA A 148 -9.19 10.44 -3.17
CA ALA A 148 -9.30 9.15 -3.85
C ALA A 148 -10.64 9.02 -4.57
N ALA A 149 -11.72 9.42 -3.92
CA ALA A 149 -13.05 9.37 -4.52
C ALA A 149 -13.12 10.26 -5.76
N LYS A 150 -12.53 11.45 -5.67
CA LYS A 150 -12.50 12.36 -6.81
C LYS A 150 -11.75 11.77 -7.99
N LEU A 151 -10.77 10.92 -7.74
CA LEU A 151 -9.98 10.29 -8.79
C LEU A 151 -10.53 8.94 -9.25
N GLY A 152 -11.72 8.58 -8.80
CA GLY A 152 -12.41 7.40 -9.32
C GLY A 152 -12.25 6.12 -8.50
N PHE A 153 -11.62 6.19 -7.33
CA PHE A 153 -11.50 5.02 -6.47
C PHE A 153 -12.81 4.77 -5.75
N GLU A 154 -13.12 3.50 -5.50
CA GLU A 154 -14.43 3.08 -5.00
C GLU A 154 -14.37 2.48 -3.61
N THR A 155 -13.22 1.96 -3.20
CA THR A 155 -13.07 1.27 -1.93
C THR A 155 -11.87 1.83 -1.19
N CYS A 156 -12.01 1.98 0.13
CA CYS A 156 -10.91 2.42 0.97
C CYS A 156 -10.72 1.42 2.11
N ILE A 157 -9.51 0.92 2.27
CA ILE A 157 -9.14 0.08 3.40
C ILE A 157 -8.37 0.95 4.39
N SER A 158 -8.98 1.23 5.53
CA SER A 158 -8.35 2.04 6.56
C SER A 158 -9.06 1.80 7.87
N VAL A 159 -8.53 2.43 8.93
CA VAL A 159 -9.17 2.42 10.23
C VAL A 159 -9.66 3.81 10.53
N SER A 160 -10.94 3.92 10.85
CA SER A 160 -11.51 5.19 11.29
C SER A 160 -11.52 5.19 12.79
N TYR A 161 -10.82 6.15 13.39
CA TYR A 161 -10.85 6.24 14.81
C TYR A 161 -11.67 7.41 15.31
N THR A 162 -12.26 8.14 14.39
CA THR A 162 -13.08 9.26 14.81
C THR A 162 -14.32 8.80 15.55
N HIS A 163 -14.83 7.61 15.24
CA HIS A 163 -16.00 7.14 15.94
C HIS A 163 -15.65 6.44 17.24
N LEU A 164 -14.40 6.28 17.52
CA LEU A 164 -14.02 5.68 18.76
C LEU A 164 -14.39 6.54 19.88
N ARG A 165 -14.51 7.74 19.64
CA ARG A 165 -14.87 8.57 20.56
C ARG A 165 -16.21 8.63 20.64
N ALA A 166 -16.62 8.47 19.85
CA ALA A 166 -17.94 8.62 19.97
C ALA A 166 -18.67 7.49 20.44
N HIS A 167 -18.20 7.26 20.32
CA HIS A 167 -18.64 6.64 20.62
C HIS A 167 -18.93 6.57 21.31
N GLU A 168 -18.53 6.96 21.18
CA GLU A 168 -18.65 7.01 21.58
C GLU A 168 -19.42 7.29 21.82
N THR A 169 -19.80 7.50 21.57
CA THR A 169 -20.47 7.71 21.81
C THR A 169 -21.19 7.50 21.83
N THR A 170 -21.22 7.40 21.73
CA THR A 170 -21.74 7.14 21.90
C THR A 170 -21.99 6.87 22.47
#